data_e3e9bbc2c45d06e31c36d14f2c170f03
#
_entry.id   e3e9bbc2c45d06e31c36d14f2c170f03
#
_cell.length_a   1.000
_cell.length_b   1.000
_cell.length_c   1.000
_cell.angle_alpha   90.00
_cell.angle_beta   90.00
_cell.angle_gamma   90.00
#
_symmetry.space_group_name_H-M   'P 1'
#
loop_
_entity.id
_entity.type
_entity.pdbx_description
1 polymer ?
#
loop_
_entity_poly.entity_id
_entity_poly.type
_entity_poly.pdbx_seq_one_letter_code
_entity_poly.pdbx_strand_id
1 'polypeptide(L)'
;MSGFNDRPFCGTNNGQNERTKMKKKRLLSLILAALTVSVTLASCVGQTGEDETTAGAETTVGDETPDELVRQLYGERDYGGRKLRILAVGAGAQWYNLIGSEANEVWFEDAGSDLLQKSVYERNKSSEQLLNMEIVPMWCNSSQEVREKVVSAALANIDDFDVSFASLPEQMTAAANGALLNLNDYDSFDGTHSWWNEKFVKNITLFGTDIYVIAGAINIWDDCSIEALIFNKDYIERHGCDDPYQMVFDGEWTIDNQRVLMKQCTADVNGDQEMDDADNWGASGIGIILYSGLYGLDTGITRMNEDGFPELTCTTEEHITKVQSYFNTVMNSDALYQQGINGEKTYYDMFTDGQSALMMANLTSLFGLRNMEDEYGILPLAKYNAEQLDYTGKNNSDFYTCYAVPKSCTDPDFVLTALEVMSGYSVDTLDYNLHEILFASKLTRDRESRQVLKILQNTISFDWAYVGDWRGNLVSIYDLKAGWPFTLASRLESEVDSAQARLDNMIEGFVGRSGG
;
A
#
# COMPACT_ATOMS: atom_id res chain seq x y z
N MET A 1 -5.57 51.91 -35.17
CA MET A 1 -6.26 51.64 -36.45
C MET A 1 -6.21 50.16 -36.65
N SER A 2 -7.32 49.51 -36.28
CA SER A 2 -8.17 48.60 -37.03
C SER A 2 -7.50 47.24 -37.35
N GLY A 3 -8.06 46.11 -37.07
CA GLY A 3 -9.45 45.77 -36.83
C GLY A 3 -9.57 44.32 -36.35
N PHE A 4 -10.60 44.14 -35.59
CA PHE A 4 -11.16 42.85 -35.12
C PHE A 4 -11.60 41.97 -36.30
N ASN A 5 -11.41 40.66 -36.15
CA ASN A 5 -12.21 39.68 -36.91
C ASN A 5 -12.65 38.57 -35.98
N ASP A 6 -13.91 38.66 -35.57
CA ASP A 6 -14.70 37.60 -34.96
C ASP A 6 -14.96 36.47 -35.97
N ARG A 7 -14.75 35.21 -35.53
CA ARG A 7 -15.46 34.05 -36.10
C ARG A 7 -15.98 33.18 -34.96
N PRO A 8 -17.24 32.72 -35.01
CA PRO A 8 -17.85 31.92 -33.96
C PRO A 8 -17.43 30.47 -34.07
N PHE A 9 -17.06 29.93 -32.94
CA PHE A 9 -16.89 28.48 -32.72
C PHE A 9 -18.26 27.77 -32.70
N CYS A 10 -18.48 26.89 -33.66
CA CYS A 10 -19.58 25.94 -33.66
C CYS A 10 -19.05 24.62 -33.08
N GLY A 11 -19.23 24.42 -31.79
CA GLY A 11 -18.87 23.20 -31.10
C GLY A 11 -19.99 22.18 -31.20
N THR A 12 -19.68 21.01 -31.72
CA THR A 12 -20.61 19.86 -31.83
C THR A 12 -20.79 19.16 -30.50
N ASN A 13 -21.98 19.29 -29.95
CA ASN A 13 -22.47 18.76 -28.67
C ASN A 13 -22.86 17.25 -28.74
N ASN A 14 -22.10 16.39 -29.41
CA ASN A 14 -22.46 14.99 -29.59
C ASN A 14 -21.78 14.03 -28.58
N GLY A 15 -20.62 14.36 -28.03
CA GLY A 15 -19.91 13.50 -27.09
C GLY A 15 -20.52 13.41 -25.68
N GLN A 16 -21.13 14.51 -25.21
CA GLN A 16 -21.77 14.53 -23.88
C GLN A 16 -23.08 13.72 -23.81
N ASN A 17 -23.77 13.55 -24.93
CA ASN A 17 -25.04 12.83 -24.95
C ASN A 17 -24.89 11.31 -24.92
N GLU A 18 -23.79 10.75 -25.39
CA GLU A 18 -23.54 9.32 -25.34
C GLU A 18 -23.01 8.89 -23.95
N ARG A 19 -22.12 9.68 -23.35
CA ARG A 19 -21.65 9.44 -21.97
C ARG A 19 -22.78 9.51 -20.95
N THR A 20 -23.74 10.40 -21.13
CA THR A 20 -24.94 10.51 -20.28
C THR A 20 -25.90 9.33 -20.47
N LYS A 21 -25.95 8.72 -21.65
CA LYS A 21 -26.76 7.50 -21.92
C LYS A 21 -26.13 6.24 -21.32
N MET A 22 -24.82 6.12 -21.32
CA MET A 22 -24.10 4.99 -20.67
C MET A 22 -24.19 5.09 -19.14
N LYS A 23 -24.01 6.30 -18.55
CA LYS A 23 -24.19 6.52 -17.10
C LYS A 23 -25.61 6.16 -16.63
N LYS A 24 -26.63 6.44 -17.41
CA LYS A 24 -28.03 6.05 -17.10
C LYS A 24 -28.26 4.52 -17.20
N LYS A 25 -27.60 3.81 -18.11
CA LYS A 25 -27.71 2.34 -18.20
C LYS A 25 -27.00 1.64 -17.03
N ARG A 26 -25.82 2.11 -16.59
CA ARG A 26 -25.10 1.58 -15.42
C ARG A 26 -25.81 1.91 -14.10
N LEU A 27 -26.44 3.08 -13.97
CA LEU A 27 -27.24 3.44 -12.80
C LEU A 27 -28.52 2.57 -12.68
N LEU A 28 -29.10 2.15 -13.81
CA LEU A 28 -30.27 1.27 -13.80
C LEU A 28 -29.94 -0.17 -13.41
N SER A 29 -28.73 -0.68 -13.76
CA SER A 29 -28.27 -2.01 -13.37
C SER A 29 -27.92 -2.08 -11.88
N LEU A 30 -27.36 -1.02 -11.29
CA LEU A 30 -27.08 -0.93 -9.85
C LEU A 30 -28.36 -0.83 -9.01
N ILE A 31 -29.42 -0.19 -9.49
CA ILE A 31 -30.72 -0.13 -8.80
C ILE A 31 -31.47 -1.47 -8.87
N LEU A 32 -31.28 -2.29 -9.92
CA LEU A 32 -31.86 -3.62 -10.00
C LEU A 32 -31.16 -4.63 -9.07
N ALA A 33 -29.85 -4.50 -8.86
CA ALA A 33 -29.09 -5.35 -7.93
C ALA A 33 -29.43 -5.07 -6.45
N ALA A 34 -29.76 -3.82 -6.10
CA ALA A 34 -30.12 -3.42 -4.73
C ALA A 34 -31.55 -3.85 -4.31
N LEU A 35 -32.41 -4.24 -5.25
CA LEU A 35 -33.80 -4.64 -4.97
C LEU A 35 -34.00 -6.15 -4.76
N THR A 36 -32.98 -6.97 -4.96
CA THR A 36 -33.04 -8.43 -4.77
C THR A 36 -32.55 -8.93 -3.40
N VAL A 37 -31.98 -8.06 -2.54
CA VAL A 37 -31.40 -8.44 -1.24
C VAL A 37 -32.35 -8.22 -0.05
N SER A 38 -33.58 -7.71 -0.24
CA SER A 38 -34.45 -7.28 0.86
C SER A 38 -35.57 -8.24 1.26
N VAL A 39 -35.59 -9.51 0.87
CA VAL A 39 -36.72 -10.44 1.20
C VAL A 39 -36.21 -11.78 1.71
N THR A 40 -35.40 -11.83 2.76
CA THR A 40 -35.27 -13.05 3.58
C THR A 40 -34.69 -12.76 4.97
N LEU A 41 -35.46 -12.09 5.82
CA LEU A 41 -35.25 -12.13 7.28
C LEU A 41 -36.60 -11.97 7.99
N ALA A 42 -37.33 -13.07 8.10
CA ALA A 42 -38.35 -13.20 9.14
C ALA A 42 -38.66 -14.69 9.43
N SER A 43 -38.63 -15.01 10.70
CA SER A 43 -39.04 -16.22 11.43
C SER A 43 -38.08 -17.42 11.45
N CYS A 44 -37.56 -17.71 12.67
CA CYS A 44 -38.22 -18.61 13.61
C CYS A 44 -37.55 -18.60 14.98
N VAL A 45 -38.34 -18.33 16.00
CA VAL A 45 -38.02 -18.64 17.40
C VAL A 45 -38.72 -19.98 17.72
N GLY A 46 -37.98 -20.91 18.37
CA GLY A 46 -38.51 -21.89 19.32
C GLY A 46 -38.60 -23.35 18.88
N GLN A 47 -37.79 -24.20 19.38
CA GLN A 47 -38.06 -25.25 20.36
C GLN A 47 -37.05 -26.39 20.29
N THR A 48 -36.67 -26.84 21.48
CA THR A 48 -35.82 -27.97 21.82
C THR A 48 -36.40 -29.32 21.40
N GLY A 49 -35.57 -30.28 20.95
CA GLY A 49 -35.91 -31.68 20.79
C GLY A 49 -34.81 -32.44 20.07
N GLU A 50 -34.11 -33.33 20.81
CA GLU A 50 -33.19 -34.32 20.30
C GLU A 50 -33.88 -35.28 19.32
N ASP A 51 -33.25 -35.59 18.19
CA ASP A 51 -33.04 -36.96 17.72
C ASP A 51 -32.23 -37.03 16.39
N GLU A 52 -31.59 -38.17 16.21
CA GLU A 52 -30.55 -38.54 15.25
C GLU A 52 -31.01 -38.63 13.79
N THR A 53 -29.96 -38.47 12.93
CA THR A 53 -29.73 -39.09 11.62
C THR A 53 -30.68 -38.75 10.46
N THR A 54 -30.13 -38.01 9.51
CA THR A 54 -29.83 -38.45 8.11
C THR A 54 -29.18 -37.31 7.34
N ALA A 55 -28.02 -37.60 6.77
CA ALA A 55 -27.30 -36.71 5.85
C ALA A 55 -28.12 -36.50 4.57
N GLY A 56 -28.75 -35.36 4.47
CA GLY A 56 -29.25 -34.79 3.22
C GLY A 56 -28.22 -33.77 2.77
N ALA A 57 -27.51 -34.02 1.70
CA ALA A 57 -26.64 -33.06 1.05
C ALA A 57 -27.51 -31.86 0.60
N GLU A 58 -27.55 -30.80 1.38
CA GLU A 58 -27.86 -29.47 0.85
C GLU A 58 -26.69 -29.08 -0.05
N THR A 59 -26.92 -29.07 -1.35
CA THR A 59 -26.09 -28.41 -2.33
C THR A 59 -26.14 -26.91 -2.01
N THR A 60 -25.24 -26.45 -1.13
CA THR A 60 -24.82 -25.06 -1.11
C THR A 60 -24.29 -24.76 -2.51
N VAL A 61 -24.80 -23.71 -3.15
CA VAL A 61 -24.18 -23.09 -4.32
C VAL A 61 -22.76 -22.80 -3.86
N GLY A 62 -21.78 -23.59 -4.32
CA GLY A 62 -20.40 -23.47 -3.91
C GLY A 62 -19.87 -22.12 -4.37
N ASP A 63 -19.28 -21.38 -3.46
CA ASP A 63 -18.44 -20.26 -3.81
C ASP A 63 -17.30 -20.84 -4.68
N GLU A 64 -17.28 -20.44 -5.95
CA GLU A 64 -16.27 -20.85 -6.93
C GLU A 64 -14.90 -20.37 -6.46
N THR A 65 -13.92 -21.27 -6.45
CA THR A 65 -12.56 -20.89 -6.04
C THR A 65 -11.91 -19.95 -7.06
N PRO A 66 -10.96 -19.09 -6.68
CA PRO A 66 -10.22 -18.24 -7.63
C PRO A 66 -9.62 -19.02 -8.80
N ASP A 67 -9.06 -20.20 -8.56
CA ASP A 67 -8.52 -21.09 -9.61
C ASP A 67 -9.60 -21.57 -10.59
N GLU A 68 -10.78 -21.95 -10.10
CA GLU A 68 -11.92 -22.34 -10.94
C GLU A 68 -12.42 -21.16 -11.78
N LEU A 69 -12.55 -19.98 -11.17
CA LEU A 69 -12.95 -18.76 -11.86
C LEU A 69 -11.96 -18.35 -12.95
N VAL A 70 -10.65 -18.40 -12.66
CA VAL A 70 -9.59 -18.15 -13.66
C VAL A 70 -9.71 -19.10 -14.86
N ARG A 71 -9.91 -20.40 -14.60
CA ARG A 71 -10.07 -21.40 -15.66
C ARG A 71 -11.34 -21.19 -16.49
N GLN A 72 -12.42 -20.78 -15.85
CA GLN A 72 -13.68 -20.49 -16.50
C GLN A 72 -13.57 -19.25 -17.40
N LEU A 73 -12.95 -18.17 -16.93
CA LEU A 73 -12.83 -16.90 -17.67
C LEU A 73 -11.79 -16.97 -18.81
N TYR A 74 -10.69 -17.69 -18.58
CA TYR A 74 -9.50 -17.60 -19.44
C TYR A 74 -9.03 -18.94 -20.03
N GLY A 75 -9.60 -20.08 -19.61
CA GLY A 75 -9.12 -21.42 -19.98
C GLY A 75 -9.23 -21.78 -21.47
N GLU A 76 -10.00 -21.03 -22.24
CA GLU A 76 -10.09 -21.21 -23.71
C GLU A 76 -9.06 -20.38 -24.48
N ARG A 77 -8.24 -19.56 -23.80
CA ARG A 77 -7.21 -18.71 -24.41
C ARG A 77 -5.96 -19.53 -24.73
N ASP A 78 -5.40 -19.35 -25.91
CA ASP A 78 -4.14 -19.99 -26.35
C ASP A 78 -3.32 -18.95 -27.14
N TYR A 79 -2.17 -18.57 -26.58
CA TYR A 79 -1.30 -17.56 -27.18
C TYR A 79 -0.10 -18.17 -27.94
N GLY A 80 -0.08 -19.50 -28.18
CA GLY A 80 0.86 -20.16 -29.09
C GLY A 80 2.33 -20.06 -28.72
N GLY A 81 2.65 -19.97 -27.40
CA GLY A 81 4.01 -19.81 -26.91
C GLY A 81 4.50 -18.36 -26.95
N ARG A 82 3.60 -17.38 -27.00
CA ARG A 82 3.96 -15.96 -26.99
C ARG A 82 4.67 -15.59 -25.68
N LYS A 83 5.63 -14.66 -25.77
CA LYS A 83 6.38 -14.15 -24.63
C LYS A 83 5.66 -12.98 -23.98
N LEU A 84 5.48 -13.04 -22.67
CA LEU A 84 5.14 -11.91 -21.81
C LEU A 84 6.45 -11.31 -21.27
N ARG A 85 6.89 -10.19 -21.82
CA ARG A 85 8.14 -9.53 -21.46
C ARG A 85 7.90 -8.54 -20.33
N ILE A 86 8.40 -8.84 -19.13
CA ILE A 86 8.19 -8.02 -17.93
C ILE A 86 9.45 -7.23 -17.61
N LEU A 87 9.44 -5.91 -17.84
CA LEU A 87 10.51 -5.01 -17.40
C LEU A 87 10.37 -4.74 -15.90
N ALA A 88 11.27 -5.27 -15.10
CA ALA A 88 11.16 -5.26 -13.64
C ALA A 88 12.45 -4.82 -12.96
N VAL A 89 12.30 -4.29 -11.74
CA VAL A 89 13.44 -4.08 -10.86
C VAL A 89 13.95 -5.45 -10.37
N GLY A 90 15.27 -5.67 -10.49
CA GLY A 90 15.89 -6.95 -10.10
C GLY A 90 16.10 -7.09 -8.59
N ALA A 91 16.27 -8.33 -8.14
CA ALA A 91 16.52 -8.67 -6.72
C ALA A 91 17.78 -8.01 -6.12
N GLY A 92 18.70 -7.48 -6.93
CA GLY A 92 19.87 -6.71 -6.49
C GLY A 92 19.58 -5.26 -6.13
N ALA A 93 18.36 -4.77 -6.29
CA ALA A 93 17.98 -3.43 -5.90
C ALA A 93 18.07 -3.25 -4.38
N GLN A 94 18.50 -2.07 -3.94
CA GLN A 94 18.97 -1.77 -2.59
C GLN A 94 17.98 -2.13 -1.46
N TRP A 95 16.70 -2.14 -1.72
CA TRP A 95 15.64 -2.40 -0.72
C TRP A 95 15.21 -3.87 -0.65
N TYR A 96 15.34 -4.66 -1.70
CA TYR A 96 15.15 -6.12 -1.64
C TYR A 96 16.17 -6.79 -0.69
N ASN A 97 17.30 -6.15 -0.41
CA ASN A 97 18.30 -6.65 0.52
C ASN A 97 17.85 -6.62 1.99
N LEU A 98 16.82 -5.86 2.33
CA LEU A 98 16.33 -5.74 3.71
C LEU A 98 15.63 -7.01 4.21
N ILE A 99 15.06 -7.82 3.31
CA ILE A 99 14.36 -9.07 3.67
C ILE A 99 15.07 -10.34 3.20
N GLY A 100 16.30 -10.23 2.76
CA GLY A 100 17.01 -11.32 2.12
C GLY A 100 16.70 -11.36 0.62
N SER A 101 17.71 -11.53 -0.19
CA SER A 101 17.77 -11.32 -1.64
C SER A 101 16.80 -12.15 -2.49
N GLU A 102 15.85 -12.88 -1.91
CA GLU A 102 15.08 -13.89 -2.60
C GLU A 102 13.58 -13.54 -2.77
N ALA A 103 13.12 -12.42 -2.25
CA ALA A 103 11.73 -11.99 -2.41
C ALA A 103 11.50 -11.24 -3.73
N ASN A 104 11.75 -11.89 -4.84
CA ASN A 104 11.38 -11.41 -6.15
C ASN A 104 9.92 -11.80 -6.45
N GLU A 105 9.08 -10.82 -6.73
CA GLU A 105 7.65 -11.05 -6.97
C GLU A 105 7.35 -11.48 -8.41
N VAL A 106 8.31 -11.32 -9.32
CA VAL A 106 8.06 -11.47 -10.75
C VAL A 106 8.42 -12.85 -11.27
N TRP A 107 9.63 -13.34 -10.99
CA TRP A 107 10.11 -14.55 -11.65
C TRP A 107 11.29 -15.21 -10.93
N PHE A 108 11.32 -16.54 -10.94
CA PHE A 108 12.43 -17.38 -10.51
C PHE A 108 12.69 -18.48 -11.54
N GLU A 109 13.95 -18.90 -11.66
CA GLU A 109 14.37 -19.97 -12.57
C GLU A 109 13.83 -21.34 -12.13
N ASP A 110 13.78 -21.58 -10.82
CA ASP A 110 13.27 -22.81 -10.21
C ASP A 110 12.45 -22.53 -8.94
N ALA A 111 11.78 -23.56 -8.43
CA ALA A 111 10.94 -23.44 -7.23
C ALA A 111 11.72 -23.19 -5.94
N GLY A 112 13.02 -23.43 -5.92
CA GLY A 112 13.87 -23.26 -4.74
C GLY A 112 13.36 -23.97 -3.48
N SER A 113 13.84 -23.52 -2.32
CA SER A 113 13.40 -24.02 -1.00
C SER A 113 12.64 -22.97 -0.18
N ASP A 114 12.67 -21.70 -0.61
CA ASP A 114 11.91 -20.62 0.03
C ASP A 114 10.44 -20.69 -0.37
N LEU A 115 9.56 -20.40 0.59
CA LEU A 115 8.12 -20.52 0.37
C LEU A 115 7.60 -19.53 -0.67
N LEU A 116 8.03 -18.27 -0.62
CA LEU A 116 7.58 -17.24 -1.57
C LEU A 116 8.17 -17.46 -2.95
N GLN A 117 9.46 -17.84 -3.05
CA GLN A 117 10.09 -18.23 -4.29
C GLN A 117 9.30 -19.35 -4.99
N LYS A 118 8.97 -20.40 -4.22
CA LYS A 118 8.18 -21.53 -4.71
C LYS A 118 6.80 -21.06 -5.22
N SER A 119 6.12 -20.20 -4.46
CA SER A 119 4.79 -19.68 -4.82
C SER A 119 4.81 -18.89 -6.12
N VAL A 120 5.78 -17.99 -6.28
CA VAL A 120 5.96 -17.21 -7.52
C VAL A 120 6.25 -18.13 -8.72
N TYR A 121 7.14 -19.11 -8.54
CA TYR A 121 7.45 -20.08 -9.58
C TYR A 121 6.22 -20.91 -10.01
N GLU A 122 5.48 -21.47 -9.03
CA GLU A 122 4.30 -22.31 -9.31
C GLU A 122 3.18 -21.50 -9.97
N ARG A 123 2.89 -20.27 -9.49
CA ARG A 123 1.96 -19.34 -10.13
C ARG A 123 2.33 -19.09 -11.59
N ASN A 124 3.61 -18.77 -11.86
CA ASN A 124 4.08 -18.51 -13.21
C ASN A 124 3.89 -19.73 -14.12
N LYS A 125 4.27 -20.92 -13.64
CA LYS A 125 4.11 -22.16 -14.40
C LYS A 125 2.66 -22.49 -14.69
N SER A 126 1.75 -22.28 -13.75
CA SER A 126 0.31 -22.46 -13.95
C SER A 126 -0.23 -21.49 -15.01
N SER A 127 0.18 -20.22 -14.94
CA SER A 127 -0.22 -19.19 -15.90
C SER A 127 0.32 -19.46 -17.31
N GLU A 128 1.61 -19.84 -17.43
CA GLU A 128 2.24 -20.24 -18.70
C GLU A 128 1.51 -21.42 -19.33
N GLN A 129 1.14 -22.41 -18.52
CA GLN A 129 0.45 -23.61 -19.00
C GLN A 129 -0.98 -23.29 -19.44
N LEU A 130 -1.76 -22.50 -18.67
CA LEU A 130 -3.14 -22.17 -19.00
C LEU A 130 -3.23 -21.40 -20.30
N LEU A 131 -2.38 -20.37 -20.46
CA LEU A 131 -2.43 -19.43 -21.58
C LEU A 131 -1.55 -19.85 -22.77
N ASN A 132 -0.77 -20.94 -22.66
CA ASN A 132 0.26 -21.31 -23.63
C ASN A 132 1.16 -20.11 -23.98
N MET A 133 1.81 -19.55 -22.95
CA MET A 133 2.72 -18.41 -23.06
C MET A 133 4.04 -18.68 -22.30
N GLU A 134 5.02 -17.78 -22.44
CA GLU A 134 6.30 -17.81 -21.71
C GLU A 134 6.51 -16.47 -20.99
N ILE A 135 6.77 -16.48 -19.68
CA ILE A 135 7.11 -15.27 -18.92
C ILE A 135 8.61 -15.01 -19.00
N VAL A 136 8.98 -13.83 -19.51
CA VAL A 136 10.38 -13.44 -19.73
C VAL A 136 10.69 -12.16 -18.94
N PRO A 137 11.45 -12.24 -17.83
CA PRO A 137 11.86 -11.07 -17.08
C PRO A 137 12.98 -10.30 -17.79
N MET A 138 12.92 -8.97 -17.67
CA MET A 138 13.92 -8.03 -18.14
C MET A 138 14.33 -7.13 -16.95
N TRP A 139 15.55 -7.33 -16.43
CA TRP A 139 15.94 -6.73 -15.17
C TRP A 139 16.54 -5.34 -15.30
N CYS A 140 16.14 -4.44 -14.40
CA CYS A 140 16.72 -3.13 -14.14
C CYS A 140 17.32 -3.08 -12.73
N ASN A 141 18.22 -2.11 -12.49
CA ASN A 141 18.86 -1.95 -11.19
C ASN A 141 18.06 -1.12 -10.19
N SER A 142 17.04 -0.40 -10.67
CA SER A 142 16.17 0.45 -9.83
C SER A 142 14.82 0.67 -10.47
N SER A 143 13.81 1.03 -9.66
CA SER A 143 12.50 1.46 -10.15
C SER A 143 12.59 2.72 -11.02
N GLN A 144 13.54 3.63 -10.73
CA GLN A 144 13.81 4.78 -11.57
C GLN A 144 14.25 4.37 -12.99
N GLU A 145 15.15 3.38 -13.12
CA GLU A 145 15.58 2.87 -14.44
C GLU A 145 14.40 2.26 -15.21
N VAL A 146 13.48 1.55 -14.53
CA VAL A 146 12.26 1.05 -15.14
C VAL A 146 11.44 2.21 -15.71
N ARG A 147 11.14 3.24 -14.90
CA ARG A 147 10.42 4.43 -15.35
C ARG A 147 11.07 5.09 -16.57
N GLU A 148 12.39 5.31 -16.54
CA GLU A 148 13.12 5.96 -17.63
C GLU A 148 12.99 5.18 -18.95
N LYS A 149 13.08 3.85 -18.89
CA LYS A 149 12.87 2.97 -20.05
C LYS A 149 11.42 3.03 -20.54
N VAL A 150 10.44 2.98 -19.62
CA VAL A 150 9.01 3.07 -19.96
C VAL A 150 8.70 4.39 -20.67
N VAL A 151 9.14 5.51 -20.13
CA VAL A 151 8.93 6.83 -20.75
C VAL A 151 9.63 6.92 -22.11
N SER A 152 10.87 6.43 -22.22
CA SER A 152 11.61 6.44 -23.48
C SER A 152 10.95 5.58 -24.55
N ALA A 153 10.48 4.37 -24.19
CA ALA A 153 9.78 3.46 -25.11
C ALA A 153 8.47 4.07 -25.61
N ALA A 154 7.70 4.70 -24.71
CA ALA A 154 6.44 5.37 -25.08
C ALA A 154 6.69 6.54 -26.05
N LEU A 155 7.71 7.37 -25.79
CA LEU A 155 8.06 8.51 -26.67
C LEU A 155 8.56 8.05 -28.05
N ALA A 156 9.33 6.97 -28.10
CA ALA A 156 9.87 6.41 -29.33
C ALA A 156 8.88 5.47 -30.05
N ASN A 157 7.78 5.13 -29.41
CA ASN A 157 6.82 4.10 -29.84
C ASN A 157 7.49 2.76 -30.15
N ILE A 158 8.32 2.29 -29.21
CA ILE A 158 9.08 1.05 -29.31
C ILE A 158 8.47 0.01 -28.37
N ASP A 159 8.08 -1.14 -28.90
CA ASP A 159 7.50 -2.30 -28.20
C ASP A 159 8.61 -3.30 -27.82
N ASP A 160 9.45 -2.95 -26.85
CA ASP A 160 10.53 -3.80 -26.37
C ASP A 160 10.12 -4.70 -25.18
N PHE A 161 9.10 -4.30 -24.44
CA PHE A 161 8.52 -5.03 -23.31
C PHE A 161 7.01 -4.77 -23.20
N ASP A 162 6.31 -5.70 -22.57
CA ASP A 162 4.84 -5.74 -22.53
C ASP A 162 4.28 -5.14 -21.24
N VAL A 163 5.01 -5.32 -20.12
CA VAL A 163 4.62 -4.91 -18.76
C VAL A 163 5.80 -4.24 -18.08
N SER A 164 5.55 -3.24 -17.27
CA SER A 164 6.51 -2.70 -16.31
C SER A 164 6.11 -3.03 -14.87
N PHE A 165 7.12 -3.33 -14.05
CA PHE A 165 6.97 -3.62 -12.62
C PHE A 165 8.00 -2.79 -11.83
N ALA A 166 7.51 -1.88 -10.99
CA ALA A 166 8.33 -0.96 -10.20
C ALA A 166 7.56 -0.40 -9.01
N SER A 167 8.20 0.45 -8.21
CA SER A 167 7.52 1.13 -7.10
C SER A 167 6.45 2.10 -7.58
N LEU A 168 5.42 2.26 -6.76
CA LEU A 168 4.25 3.08 -7.06
C LEU A 168 4.58 4.51 -7.51
N PRO A 169 5.49 5.28 -6.85
CA PRO A 169 5.81 6.64 -7.29
C PRO A 169 6.44 6.69 -8.68
N GLU A 170 7.29 5.72 -9.01
CA GLU A 170 7.97 5.68 -10.31
C GLU A 170 6.98 5.33 -11.43
N GLN A 171 6.07 4.39 -11.18
CA GLN A 171 5.00 4.06 -12.13
C GLN A 171 4.02 5.23 -12.32
N MET A 172 3.59 5.89 -11.23
CA MET A 172 2.69 7.04 -11.33
C MET A 172 3.34 8.25 -11.99
N THR A 173 4.66 8.42 -11.81
CA THR A 173 5.43 9.42 -12.58
C THR A 173 5.43 9.08 -14.07
N ALA A 174 5.60 7.81 -14.45
CA ALA A 174 5.48 7.38 -15.84
C ALA A 174 4.07 7.63 -16.39
N ALA A 175 3.03 7.35 -15.60
CA ALA A 175 1.63 7.64 -15.94
C ALA A 175 1.41 9.14 -16.17
N ALA A 176 1.87 10.00 -15.27
CA ALA A 176 1.80 11.47 -15.41
C ALA A 176 2.53 11.98 -16.65
N ASN A 177 3.58 11.31 -17.11
CA ASN A 177 4.26 11.59 -18.38
C ASN A 177 3.55 11.00 -19.62
N GLY A 178 2.42 10.27 -19.45
CA GLY A 178 1.66 9.66 -20.53
C GLY A 178 2.29 8.43 -21.16
N ALA A 179 3.10 7.78 -20.40
CA ALA A 179 3.80 6.60 -20.86
C ALA A 179 3.07 5.29 -20.57
N LEU A 180 1.95 5.34 -19.81
CA LEU A 180 1.14 4.17 -19.45
C LEU A 180 -0.25 4.22 -20.07
N LEU A 181 -0.85 3.06 -20.25
CA LEU A 181 -2.24 2.90 -20.66
C LEU A 181 -3.18 3.03 -19.47
N ASN A 182 -4.38 3.56 -19.70
CA ASN A 182 -5.48 3.45 -18.75
C ASN A 182 -6.08 2.05 -18.88
N LEU A 183 -5.97 1.24 -17.84
CA LEU A 183 -6.37 -0.18 -17.85
C LEU A 183 -7.87 -0.35 -18.04
N ASN A 184 -8.68 0.59 -17.54
CA ASN A 184 -10.14 0.58 -17.69
C ASN A 184 -10.64 0.85 -19.12
N ASP A 185 -9.76 1.16 -20.06
CA ASP A 185 -10.12 1.29 -21.48
C ASP A 185 -10.22 -0.09 -22.19
N TYR A 186 -9.87 -1.19 -21.51
CA TYR A 186 -9.78 -2.53 -22.07
C TYR A 186 -10.76 -3.50 -21.39
N ASP A 187 -11.53 -4.24 -22.19
CA ASP A 187 -12.47 -5.25 -21.69
C ASP A 187 -11.77 -6.49 -21.09
N SER A 188 -10.48 -6.66 -21.35
CA SER A 188 -9.63 -7.73 -20.80
C SER A 188 -9.15 -7.48 -19.38
N PHE A 189 -9.48 -6.34 -18.78
CA PHE A 189 -9.18 -5.97 -17.40
C PHE A 189 -10.47 -5.73 -16.61
N ASP A 190 -10.57 -6.35 -15.42
CA ASP A 190 -11.64 -6.09 -14.47
C ASP A 190 -11.05 -5.85 -13.07
N GLY A 191 -10.86 -4.58 -12.73
CA GLY A 191 -10.35 -4.15 -11.42
C GLY A 191 -11.27 -4.50 -10.23
N THR A 192 -12.42 -5.15 -10.45
CA THR A 192 -13.34 -5.60 -9.39
C THR A 192 -13.15 -7.06 -9.01
N HIS A 193 -12.29 -7.80 -9.71
CA HIS A 193 -11.96 -9.16 -9.32
C HIS A 193 -11.31 -9.19 -7.93
N SER A 194 -11.64 -10.22 -7.14
CA SER A 194 -11.19 -10.35 -5.73
C SER A 194 -9.67 -10.54 -5.56
N TRP A 195 -8.95 -10.87 -6.61
CA TRP A 195 -7.48 -10.94 -6.59
C TRP A 195 -6.77 -9.58 -6.73
N TRP A 196 -7.51 -8.50 -7.03
CA TRP A 196 -6.97 -7.14 -6.97
C TRP A 196 -7.23 -6.52 -5.60
N ASN A 197 -6.28 -5.72 -5.10
CA ASN A 197 -6.45 -5.02 -3.83
C ASN A 197 -7.47 -3.88 -3.99
N GLU A 198 -8.71 -4.09 -3.52
CA GLU A 198 -9.82 -3.13 -3.65
C GLU A 198 -9.46 -1.74 -3.10
N LYS A 199 -8.78 -1.70 -1.95
CA LYS A 199 -8.39 -0.43 -1.32
C LYS A 199 -7.35 0.30 -2.15
N PHE A 200 -6.36 -0.44 -2.68
CA PHE A 200 -5.40 0.13 -3.60
C PHE A 200 -6.10 0.71 -4.83
N VAL A 201 -6.89 -0.08 -5.53
CA VAL A 201 -7.63 0.35 -6.72
C VAL A 201 -8.45 1.61 -6.42
N LYS A 202 -9.19 1.64 -5.30
CA LYS A 202 -9.99 2.78 -4.88
C LYS A 202 -9.14 4.04 -4.63
N ASN A 203 -7.99 3.90 -3.98
CA ASN A 203 -7.13 5.03 -3.62
C ASN A 203 -6.34 5.62 -4.79
N ILE A 204 -6.00 4.79 -5.80
CA ILE A 204 -5.19 5.24 -6.95
C ILE A 204 -6.02 5.59 -8.20
N THR A 205 -7.31 5.30 -8.19
CA THR A 205 -8.21 5.65 -9.30
C THR A 205 -8.39 7.16 -9.38
N LEU A 206 -7.99 7.74 -10.50
CA LEU A 206 -8.16 9.16 -10.81
C LEU A 206 -9.47 9.41 -11.56
N PHE A 207 -10.07 10.58 -11.36
CA PHE A 207 -11.31 11.02 -12.03
C PHE A 207 -12.47 10.02 -11.87
N GLY A 208 -12.39 9.12 -10.86
CA GLY A 208 -13.36 8.07 -10.61
C GLY A 208 -13.38 6.94 -11.66
N THR A 209 -12.45 6.92 -12.64
CA THR A 209 -12.42 5.94 -13.74
C THR A 209 -11.04 5.51 -14.19
N ASP A 210 -10.01 6.32 -14.02
CA ASP A 210 -8.73 6.08 -14.66
C ASP A 210 -7.79 5.29 -13.75
N ILE A 211 -7.36 4.12 -14.20
CA ILE A 211 -6.45 3.21 -13.50
C ILE A 211 -5.22 2.98 -14.39
N TYR A 212 -4.05 3.41 -13.93
CA TYR A 212 -2.79 3.28 -14.67
C TYR A 212 -1.87 2.19 -14.12
N VAL A 213 -2.10 1.76 -12.90
CA VAL A 213 -1.30 0.77 -12.17
C VAL A 213 -2.20 -0.21 -11.43
N ILE A 214 -1.72 -1.43 -11.19
CA ILE A 214 -2.49 -2.45 -10.49
C ILE A 214 -1.59 -3.25 -9.54
N ALA A 215 -2.13 -3.63 -8.38
CA ALA A 215 -1.51 -4.50 -7.39
C ALA A 215 -2.60 -5.34 -6.69
N GLY A 216 -2.19 -6.44 -6.11
CA GLY A 216 -3.06 -7.38 -5.40
C GLY A 216 -2.37 -8.70 -5.13
N ALA A 217 -3.07 -9.81 -5.12
CA ALA A 217 -2.56 -11.14 -4.78
C ALA A 217 -1.27 -11.55 -5.53
N ILE A 218 -0.99 -10.93 -6.68
CA ILE A 218 0.23 -11.12 -7.47
C ILE A 218 1.48 -10.53 -6.81
N ASN A 219 1.32 -9.62 -5.85
CA ASN A 219 2.39 -8.88 -5.19
C ASN A 219 2.77 -9.49 -3.82
N ILE A 220 3.92 -9.05 -3.27
CA ILE A 220 4.39 -9.34 -1.91
C ILE A 220 4.56 -8.04 -1.14
N TRP A 221 5.13 -7.04 -1.79
CA TRP A 221 5.55 -5.80 -1.16
C TRP A 221 4.40 -4.84 -0.86
N ASP A 222 3.27 -5.00 -1.54
CA ASP A 222 2.07 -4.23 -1.28
C ASP A 222 1.59 -4.41 0.18
N ASP A 223 1.53 -5.64 0.67
CA ASP A 223 1.16 -5.94 2.05
C ASP A 223 2.29 -5.70 3.05
N CYS A 224 3.53 -5.98 2.65
CA CYS A 224 4.70 -5.78 3.51
C CYS A 224 5.01 -4.30 3.76
N SER A 225 4.53 -3.38 2.91
CA SER A 225 4.80 -1.95 3.00
C SER A 225 3.96 -1.19 4.03
N ILE A 226 3.03 -1.87 4.71
CA ILE A 226 2.16 -1.26 5.72
C ILE A 226 3.00 -0.75 6.90
N GLU A 227 2.87 0.53 7.23
CA GLU A 227 3.55 1.15 8.36
C GLU A 227 2.91 0.72 9.68
N ALA A 228 3.74 0.37 10.66
CA ALA A 228 3.34 -0.17 11.95
C ALA A 228 4.35 0.17 13.04
N LEU A 229 4.02 -0.10 14.29
CA LEU A 229 5.01 -0.21 15.37
C LEU A 229 5.21 -1.68 15.70
N ILE A 230 6.45 -2.03 16.02
CA ILE A 230 6.81 -3.33 16.58
C ILE A 230 7.23 -3.10 18.02
N PHE A 231 6.78 -3.94 18.96
CA PHE A 231 7.15 -3.81 20.35
C PHE A 231 7.79 -5.09 20.88
N ASN A 232 8.75 -4.93 21.78
CA ASN A 232 9.44 -6.04 22.47
C ASN A 232 8.62 -6.44 23.70
N LYS A 233 7.95 -7.59 23.63
CA LYS A 233 7.06 -8.09 24.70
C LYS A 233 7.82 -8.43 25.96
N ASP A 234 8.96 -9.12 25.82
CA ASP A 234 9.79 -9.49 26.97
C ASP A 234 10.37 -8.25 27.65
N TYR A 235 10.66 -7.20 26.86
CA TYR A 235 11.07 -5.90 27.43
C TYR A 235 9.95 -5.28 28.26
N ILE A 236 8.74 -5.21 27.72
CA ILE A 236 7.55 -4.66 28.39
C ILE A 236 7.29 -5.40 29.70
N GLU A 237 7.34 -6.74 29.70
CA GLU A 237 7.14 -7.57 30.87
C GLU A 237 8.26 -7.37 31.92
N ARG A 238 9.54 -7.40 31.50
CA ARG A 238 10.69 -7.22 32.39
C ARG A 238 10.67 -5.87 33.13
N HIS A 239 10.17 -4.82 32.49
CA HIS A 239 10.13 -3.47 33.06
C HIS A 239 8.80 -3.14 33.74
N GLY A 240 7.82 -4.07 33.68
CA GLY A 240 6.50 -3.88 34.30
C GLY A 240 5.71 -2.74 33.66
N CYS A 241 5.91 -2.51 32.37
CA CYS A 241 5.17 -1.49 31.61
C CYS A 241 3.76 -2.00 31.28
N ASP A 242 2.86 -1.08 30.92
CA ASP A 242 1.49 -1.41 30.54
C ASP A 242 1.47 -2.19 29.22
N ASP A 243 0.48 -3.10 29.06
CA ASP A 243 0.32 -3.91 27.86
C ASP A 243 -0.26 -3.09 26.69
N PRO A 244 0.50 -2.85 25.62
CA PRO A 244 0.02 -2.08 24.49
C PRO A 244 -1.08 -2.78 23.68
N TYR A 245 -1.17 -4.11 23.69
CA TYR A 245 -2.27 -4.82 23.03
C TYR A 245 -3.62 -4.51 23.68
N GLN A 246 -3.66 -4.49 25.02
CA GLN A 246 -4.88 -4.13 25.71
C GLN A 246 -5.34 -2.72 25.33
N MET A 247 -4.40 -1.77 25.24
CA MET A 247 -4.72 -0.40 24.79
C MET A 247 -5.28 -0.38 23.36
N VAL A 248 -4.73 -1.21 22.45
CA VAL A 248 -5.22 -1.30 21.06
C VAL A 248 -6.66 -1.81 21.03
N PHE A 249 -6.95 -2.91 21.74
CA PHE A 249 -8.27 -3.55 21.69
C PHE A 249 -9.35 -2.74 22.42
N ASP A 250 -8.95 -1.98 23.43
CA ASP A 250 -9.86 -1.05 24.12
C ASP A 250 -10.03 0.29 23.36
N GLY A 251 -9.31 0.49 22.25
CA GLY A 251 -9.35 1.73 21.47
C GLY A 251 -8.62 2.91 22.14
N GLU A 252 -7.78 2.62 23.12
CA GLU A 252 -7.02 3.59 23.92
C GLU A 252 -5.56 3.77 23.45
N TRP A 253 -5.12 3.07 22.41
CA TRP A 253 -3.79 3.25 21.82
C TRP A 253 -3.72 4.59 21.08
N THR A 254 -3.40 5.65 21.84
CA THR A 254 -3.29 7.03 21.39
C THR A 254 -1.86 7.55 21.54
N ILE A 255 -1.53 8.69 20.89
CA ILE A 255 -0.20 9.30 21.03
C ILE A 255 0.14 9.65 22.49
N ASP A 256 -0.84 10.01 23.31
CA ASP A 256 -0.62 10.30 24.73
C ASP A 256 -0.28 9.00 25.49
N ASN A 257 -1.00 7.91 25.27
CA ASN A 257 -0.74 6.62 25.90
C ASN A 257 0.55 6.00 25.37
N GLN A 258 0.85 6.15 24.07
CA GLN A 258 2.16 5.78 23.52
C GLN A 258 3.30 6.50 24.26
N ARG A 259 3.18 7.81 24.50
CA ARG A 259 4.18 8.56 25.25
C ARG A 259 4.31 8.07 26.70
N VAL A 260 3.20 7.76 27.37
CA VAL A 260 3.22 7.23 28.74
C VAL A 260 3.99 5.91 28.76
N LEU A 261 3.67 4.98 27.85
CA LEU A 261 4.38 3.71 27.72
C LEU A 261 5.87 3.90 27.44
N MET A 262 6.21 4.77 26.48
CA MET A 262 7.61 5.08 26.17
C MET A 262 8.37 5.54 27.41
N LYS A 263 7.78 6.42 28.23
CA LYS A 263 8.41 6.91 29.46
C LYS A 263 8.57 5.85 30.54
N GLN A 264 7.62 4.94 30.68
CA GLN A 264 7.74 3.81 31.61
C GLN A 264 8.94 2.91 31.26
N CYS A 265 9.27 2.83 29.98
CA CYS A 265 10.29 1.93 29.43
C CYS A 265 11.66 2.61 29.22
N THR A 266 11.84 3.86 29.60
CA THR A 266 13.09 4.62 29.42
C THR A 266 13.89 4.65 30.71
N ALA A 267 15.20 4.34 30.63
CA ALA A 267 16.09 4.40 31.79
C ALA A 267 17.54 4.67 31.38
N ASP A 268 18.19 5.58 32.09
CA ASP A 268 19.65 5.70 32.11
C ASP A 268 20.20 4.50 32.93
N VAL A 269 20.78 3.53 32.23
CA VAL A 269 21.22 2.24 32.81
C VAL A 269 22.67 2.29 33.27
N ASN A 270 23.48 3.19 32.73
CA ASN A 270 24.89 3.35 33.12
C ASN A 270 25.09 4.42 34.23
N GLY A 271 24.09 5.28 34.47
CA GLY A 271 24.05 6.26 35.56
C GLY A 271 24.91 7.51 35.30
N ASP A 272 25.27 7.81 34.07
CA ASP A 272 26.11 8.95 33.73
C ASP A 272 25.32 10.25 33.51
N GLN A 273 23.98 10.17 33.51
CA GLN A 273 23.02 11.28 33.33
C GLN A 273 22.99 11.82 31.88
N GLU A 274 23.56 11.09 30.93
CA GLU A 274 23.44 11.34 29.51
C GLU A 274 22.63 10.21 28.87
N MET A 275 21.62 10.52 28.07
CA MET A 275 20.82 9.51 27.37
C MET A 275 21.38 9.31 25.96
N ASP A 276 21.95 8.12 25.70
CA ASP A 276 22.57 7.76 24.42
C ASP A 276 22.29 6.30 23.99
N ASP A 277 23.08 5.76 23.08
CA ASP A 277 22.92 4.40 22.59
C ASP A 277 23.42 3.29 23.55
N ALA A 278 23.92 3.66 24.74
CA ALA A 278 24.20 2.73 25.84
C ALA A 278 23.00 2.50 26.76
N ASP A 279 21.92 3.27 26.62
CA ASP A 279 20.79 3.31 27.52
C ASP A 279 19.55 2.59 26.99
N ASN A 280 18.52 2.51 27.83
CA ASN A 280 17.23 1.95 27.47
C ASN A 280 16.23 3.04 27.10
N TRP A 281 15.54 2.84 25.99
CA TRP A 281 14.61 3.79 25.41
C TRP A 281 13.20 3.24 25.25
N GLY A 282 12.21 4.10 25.40
CA GLY A 282 10.82 3.73 25.20
C GLY A 282 10.47 3.44 23.74
N ALA A 283 11.10 4.13 22.80
CA ALA A 283 10.96 3.86 21.38
C ALA A 283 12.24 4.18 20.63
N SER A 284 12.44 3.54 19.47
CA SER A 284 13.52 3.85 18.53
C SER A 284 13.00 4.08 17.13
N GLY A 285 13.68 4.92 16.36
CA GLY A 285 13.33 5.19 14.97
C GLY A 285 14.36 6.07 14.26
N ILE A 286 14.12 6.31 12.98
CA ILE A 286 14.90 7.22 12.15
C ILE A 286 13.97 8.19 11.41
N GLY A 287 14.39 9.43 11.23
CA GLY A 287 13.68 10.56 10.63
C GLY A 287 12.43 10.23 9.80
N ILE A 288 12.62 9.76 8.59
CA ILE A 288 11.49 9.54 7.66
C ILE A 288 10.47 8.48 8.15
N ILE A 289 10.92 7.45 8.86
CA ILE A 289 10.03 6.41 9.39
C ILE A 289 9.18 6.98 10.53
N LEU A 290 9.76 7.83 11.36
CA LEU A 290 9.05 8.47 12.47
C LEU A 290 7.89 9.36 12.01
N TYR A 291 7.97 9.94 10.79
CA TYR A 291 6.87 10.73 10.24
C TYR A 291 5.66 9.88 9.84
N SER A 292 5.84 8.58 9.64
CA SER A 292 4.71 7.69 9.36
C SER A 292 3.68 7.69 10.49
N GLY A 293 4.08 7.96 11.72
CA GLY A 293 3.17 8.12 12.85
C GLY A 293 2.09 9.19 12.67
N LEU A 294 2.32 10.19 11.82
CA LEU A 294 1.32 11.21 11.48
C LEU A 294 0.04 10.61 10.86
N TYR A 295 0.16 9.52 10.12
CA TYR A 295 -0.97 8.87 9.47
C TYR A 295 -1.86 8.09 10.43
N GLY A 296 -1.39 7.81 11.64
CA GLY A 296 -2.22 7.31 12.74
C GLY A 296 -3.23 8.31 13.26
N LEU A 297 -3.00 9.62 13.02
CA LEU A 297 -3.84 10.73 13.52
C LEU A 297 -5.07 11.02 12.63
N ASP A 298 -5.37 10.18 11.66
CA ASP A 298 -6.40 10.45 10.64
C ASP A 298 -6.17 11.81 9.97
N THR A 299 -4.95 12.00 9.45
CA THR A 299 -4.56 13.18 8.70
C THR A 299 -3.49 12.84 7.66
N GLY A 300 -3.36 13.63 6.61
CA GLY A 300 -2.39 13.44 5.54
C GLY A 300 -1.96 14.77 4.93
N ILE A 301 -0.93 14.74 4.10
CA ILE A 301 -0.49 15.90 3.32
C ILE A 301 -1.51 16.19 2.24
N THR A 302 -2.09 15.11 1.65
CA THR A 302 -3.14 15.19 0.65
C THR A 302 -4.34 14.32 1.02
N ARG A 303 -5.46 14.59 0.34
CA ARG A 303 -6.66 13.75 0.34
C ARG A 303 -7.30 13.78 -1.04
N MET A 304 -7.93 12.67 -1.46
CA MET A 304 -8.79 12.68 -2.64
C MET A 304 -10.07 13.48 -2.36
N ASN A 305 -10.39 14.42 -3.23
CA ASN A 305 -11.63 15.18 -3.15
C ASN A 305 -12.80 14.41 -3.82
N GLU A 306 -14.02 14.98 -3.78
CA GLU A 306 -15.22 14.36 -4.33
C GLU A 306 -15.17 14.17 -5.86
N ASP A 307 -14.34 14.95 -6.56
CA ASP A 307 -14.15 14.87 -8.01
C ASP A 307 -13.10 13.82 -8.42
N GLY A 308 -12.46 13.13 -7.45
CA GLY A 308 -11.43 12.13 -7.68
C GLY A 308 -10.05 12.73 -8.01
N PHE A 309 -9.76 13.92 -7.49
CA PHE A 309 -8.44 14.55 -7.56
C PHE A 309 -7.79 14.63 -6.19
N PRO A 310 -6.46 14.48 -6.09
CA PRO A 310 -5.76 14.79 -4.86
C PRO A 310 -5.75 16.30 -4.61
N GLU A 311 -6.06 16.70 -3.39
CA GLU A 311 -5.96 18.09 -2.91
C GLU A 311 -5.08 18.19 -1.68
N LEU A 312 -4.42 19.34 -1.47
CA LEU A 312 -3.60 19.59 -0.29
C LEU A 312 -4.49 19.80 0.95
N THR A 313 -4.22 19.03 2.01
CA THR A 313 -4.87 19.17 3.32
C THR A 313 -3.91 19.63 4.41
N CYS A 314 -2.61 19.65 4.15
CA CYS A 314 -1.57 19.95 5.13
C CYS A 314 -1.62 21.37 5.71
N THR A 315 -2.33 22.29 5.10
CA THR A 315 -2.51 23.68 5.57
C THR A 315 -3.78 23.88 6.39
N THR A 316 -4.61 22.87 6.56
CA THR A 316 -5.81 22.97 7.40
C THR A 316 -5.45 23.11 8.89
N GLU A 317 -6.28 23.84 9.66
CA GLU A 317 -6.09 24.02 11.10
C GLU A 317 -6.08 22.64 11.83
N GLU A 318 -6.91 21.72 11.37
CA GLU A 318 -6.98 20.36 11.91
C GLU A 318 -5.65 19.62 11.71
N HIS A 319 -5.11 19.60 10.49
CA HIS A 319 -3.82 18.96 10.20
C HIS A 319 -2.70 19.56 11.03
N ILE A 320 -2.58 20.89 11.04
CA ILE A 320 -1.53 21.60 11.80
C ILE A 320 -1.61 21.25 13.27
N THR A 321 -2.82 21.23 13.84
CA THR A 321 -3.04 20.90 15.26
C THR A 321 -2.64 19.47 15.57
N LYS A 322 -3.08 18.49 14.79
CA LYS A 322 -2.77 17.07 14.97
C LYS A 322 -1.26 16.80 14.84
N VAL A 323 -0.64 17.33 13.80
CA VAL A 323 0.80 17.18 13.54
C VAL A 323 1.63 17.84 14.64
N GLN A 324 1.28 19.06 15.07
CA GLN A 324 1.95 19.75 16.15
C GLN A 324 1.86 18.96 17.48
N SER A 325 0.70 18.36 17.74
CA SER A 325 0.49 17.51 18.92
C SER A 325 1.39 16.27 18.86
N TYR A 326 1.46 15.58 17.72
CA TYR A 326 2.33 14.43 17.54
C TYR A 326 3.81 14.77 17.78
N PHE A 327 4.28 15.87 17.19
CA PHE A 327 5.64 16.33 17.41
C PHE A 327 5.93 16.62 18.89
N ASN A 328 5.02 17.31 19.58
CA ASN A 328 5.21 17.64 20.99
C ASN A 328 5.10 16.41 21.90
N THR A 329 4.31 15.43 21.53
CA THR A 329 4.00 14.27 22.37
C THR A 329 4.96 13.11 22.14
N VAL A 330 5.26 12.79 20.90
CA VAL A 330 6.05 11.61 20.52
C VAL A 330 7.45 12.01 20.04
N MET A 331 7.53 12.87 19.01
CA MET A 331 8.80 13.15 18.32
C MET A 331 9.81 13.92 19.19
N ASN A 332 9.35 14.82 20.05
CA ASN A 332 10.20 15.56 20.99
C ASN A 332 10.23 14.91 22.38
N SER A 333 9.81 13.64 22.47
CA SER A 333 9.87 12.92 23.74
C SER A 333 11.32 12.62 24.13
N ASP A 334 11.62 12.81 25.39
CA ASP A 334 12.85 12.37 26.05
C ASP A 334 12.97 10.84 26.17
N ALA A 335 11.97 10.11 25.71
CA ALA A 335 11.89 8.66 25.68
C ALA A 335 12.03 8.08 24.25
N LEU A 336 12.32 8.90 23.23
CA LEU A 336 12.50 8.49 21.86
C LEU A 336 13.98 8.54 21.45
N TYR A 337 14.55 7.38 21.16
CA TYR A 337 15.85 7.29 20.49
C TYR A 337 15.71 7.60 19.00
N GLN A 338 16.40 8.61 18.55
CA GLN A 338 16.48 8.98 17.14
C GLN A 338 17.88 8.70 16.62
N GLN A 339 18.02 7.74 15.73
CA GLN A 339 19.29 7.39 15.12
C GLN A 339 19.94 8.61 14.45
N GLY A 340 21.21 8.84 14.75
CA GLY A 340 22.00 9.97 14.23
C GLY A 340 21.74 11.29 14.98
N ILE A 341 20.91 11.28 16.03
CA ILE A 341 20.69 12.40 16.97
C ILE A 341 21.14 12.00 18.37
N ASN A 342 20.62 10.88 18.91
CA ASN A 342 20.95 10.40 20.24
C ASN A 342 22.14 9.43 20.25
N GLY A 343 22.56 8.89 19.11
CA GLY A 343 23.69 7.97 18.96
C GLY A 343 23.81 7.47 17.53
N GLU A 344 24.86 6.65 17.29
CA GLU A 344 25.17 6.09 15.96
C GLU A 344 24.60 4.68 15.78
N LYS A 345 24.18 3.99 16.86
CA LYS A 345 23.56 2.68 16.79
C LYS A 345 22.29 2.77 15.97
N THR A 346 22.03 1.79 15.12
CA THR A 346 20.82 1.81 14.33
C THR A 346 19.58 1.63 15.21
N TYR A 347 18.47 2.25 14.85
CA TYR A 347 17.20 2.09 15.58
C TYR A 347 16.77 0.62 15.62
N TYR A 348 17.14 -0.14 14.59
CA TYR A 348 16.89 -1.57 14.48
C TYR A 348 17.74 -2.36 15.49
N ASP A 349 19.04 -2.06 15.59
CA ASP A 349 19.93 -2.69 16.58
C ASP A 349 19.53 -2.32 18.02
N MET A 350 19.08 -1.08 18.26
CA MET A 350 18.52 -0.68 19.57
C MET A 350 17.36 -1.59 19.97
N PHE A 351 16.51 -1.94 19.03
CA PHE A 351 15.37 -2.82 19.28
C PHE A 351 15.80 -4.29 19.44
N THR A 352 16.61 -4.82 18.53
CA THR A 352 17.03 -6.24 18.55
C THR A 352 17.97 -6.58 19.71
N ASP A 353 18.73 -5.61 20.21
CA ASP A 353 19.58 -5.77 21.40
C ASP A 353 18.80 -5.57 22.72
N GLY A 354 17.48 -5.36 22.65
CA GLY A 354 16.63 -5.22 23.81
C GLY A 354 16.83 -3.88 24.57
N GLN A 355 17.26 -2.82 23.88
CA GLN A 355 17.43 -1.46 24.43
C GLN A 355 16.28 -0.52 24.06
N SER A 356 15.31 -0.96 23.25
CA SER A 356 14.12 -0.20 22.93
C SER A 356 12.85 -1.03 23.07
N ALA A 357 11.83 -0.45 23.73
CA ALA A 357 10.54 -1.12 23.91
C ALA A 357 9.71 -1.15 22.64
N LEU A 358 9.74 -0.04 21.87
CA LEU A 358 9.00 0.12 20.62
C LEU A 358 9.98 0.44 19.49
N MET A 359 9.65 -0.02 18.28
CA MET A 359 10.34 0.36 17.04
C MET A 359 9.30 0.81 16.02
N MET A 360 9.46 2.03 15.47
CA MET A 360 8.69 2.46 14.32
C MET A 360 9.24 1.77 13.07
N ALA A 361 8.38 1.08 12.33
CA ALA A 361 8.79 0.25 11.20
C ALA A 361 7.62 0.04 10.21
N ASN A 362 7.86 -0.74 9.17
CA ASN A 362 6.82 -1.38 8.36
C ASN A 362 6.91 -2.91 8.50
N LEU A 363 5.95 -3.63 7.97
CA LEU A 363 5.89 -5.10 8.12
C LEU A 363 7.08 -5.83 7.46
N THR A 364 7.84 -5.20 6.56
CA THR A 364 9.08 -5.80 6.03
C THR A 364 10.09 -6.11 7.12
N SER A 365 10.13 -5.31 8.18
CA SER A 365 11.07 -5.49 9.30
C SER A 365 10.89 -6.83 10.03
N LEU A 366 9.68 -7.43 9.98
CA LEU A 366 9.42 -8.73 10.60
C LEU A 366 10.27 -9.86 10.02
N PHE A 367 10.66 -9.77 8.75
CA PHE A 367 11.52 -10.77 8.13
C PHE A 367 12.91 -10.80 8.78
N GLY A 368 13.46 -9.64 9.15
CA GLY A 368 14.73 -9.53 9.87
C GLY A 368 14.65 -9.99 11.32
N LEU A 369 13.47 -9.80 11.96
CA LEU A 369 13.27 -10.17 13.38
C LEU A 369 13.04 -11.65 13.63
N ARG A 370 13.01 -12.50 12.60
CA ARG A 370 12.77 -13.96 12.73
C ARG A 370 13.67 -14.65 13.76
N ASN A 371 14.90 -14.19 13.87
CA ASN A 371 15.92 -14.78 14.74
C ASN A 371 16.10 -14.02 16.07
N MET A 372 15.29 -13.00 16.33
CA MET A 372 15.31 -12.27 17.60
C MET A 372 14.95 -13.21 18.74
N GLU A 373 15.72 -13.20 19.83
CA GLU A 373 15.50 -14.07 21.00
C GLU A 373 14.27 -13.61 21.79
N ASP A 374 14.12 -12.30 22.00
CA ASP A 374 12.95 -11.73 22.66
C ASP A 374 11.69 -11.90 21.82
N GLU A 375 10.57 -12.14 22.47
CA GLU A 375 9.26 -12.13 21.83
C GLU A 375 8.84 -10.71 21.49
N TYR A 376 8.25 -10.53 20.31
CA TYR A 376 7.74 -9.24 19.85
C TYR A 376 6.28 -9.31 19.41
N GLY A 377 5.66 -8.14 19.33
CA GLY A 377 4.30 -7.97 18.82
C GLY A 377 4.20 -6.79 17.86
N ILE A 378 3.03 -6.62 17.25
CA ILE A 378 2.77 -5.60 16.23
C ILE A 378 1.64 -4.70 16.73
N LEU A 379 1.77 -3.39 16.52
CA LEU A 379 0.76 -2.39 16.87
C LEU A 379 0.43 -1.54 15.65
N PRO A 380 -0.81 -1.06 15.52
CA PRO A 380 -1.11 0.00 14.55
C PRO A 380 -0.43 1.31 14.97
N LEU A 381 -0.35 2.27 14.06
CA LEU A 381 0.01 3.64 14.41
C LEU A 381 -0.99 4.17 15.44
N ALA A 382 -0.50 4.92 16.42
CA ALA A 382 -1.34 5.44 17.50
C ALA A 382 -2.34 6.49 16.99
N LYS A 383 -3.56 6.44 17.50
CA LYS A 383 -4.60 7.43 17.21
C LYS A 383 -4.25 8.80 17.82
N TYR A 384 -4.84 9.86 17.27
CA TYR A 384 -4.73 11.19 17.83
C TYR A 384 -5.26 11.25 19.26
N ASN A 385 -6.47 10.71 19.48
CA ASN A 385 -7.13 10.65 20.78
C ASN A 385 -8.15 9.50 20.82
N ALA A 386 -8.82 9.30 21.95
CA ALA A 386 -9.82 8.25 22.12
C ALA A 386 -11.13 8.50 21.32
N GLU A 387 -11.38 9.73 20.88
CA GLU A 387 -12.56 10.10 20.09
C GLU A 387 -12.42 9.68 18.61
N GLN A 388 -11.20 9.51 18.12
CA GLN A 388 -10.93 8.91 16.81
C GLN A 388 -11.39 7.44 16.84
N LEU A 389 -12.39 7.09 16.00
CA LEU A 389 -13.03 5.78 16.05
C LEU A 389 -12.07 4.67 15.58
N ASP A 390 -11.51 4.84 14.39
CA ASP A 390 -10.72 3.81 13.73
C ASP A 390 -9.22 4.11 13.82
N TYR A 391 -8.42 3.04 13.82
CA TYR A 391 -7.00 3.16 13.53
C TYR A 391 -6.83 3.50 12.06
N THR A 392 -5.93 4.42 11.78
CA THR A 392 -5.54 4.83 10.43
C THR A 392 -4.04 4.61 10.23
N GLY A 393 -3.61 4.55 8.99
CA GLY A 393 -2.23 4.32 8.66
C GLY A 393 -1.96 4.63 7.20
N LYS A 394 -0.79 4.26 6.72
CA LYS A 394 -0.48 4.32 5.30
C LYS A 394 0.42 3.16 4.88
N ASN A 395 0.48 2.94 3.57
CA ASN A 395 1.53 2.15 2.96
C ASN A 395 2.72 3.03 2.60
N ASN A 396 3.91 2.48 2.76
CA ASN A 396 5.12 3.12 2.26
C ASN A 396 5.16 2.99 0.74
N SER A 397 4.81 4.06 0.04
CA SER A 397 4.69 4.06 -1.43
C SER A 397 5.99 3.70 -2.14
N ASP A 398 7.16 4.00 -1.54
CA ASP A 398 8.46 3.67 -2.13
C ASP A 398 8.74 2.15 -2.11
N PHE A 399 8.15 1.43 -1.15
CA PHE A 399 8.21 -0.03 -1.06
C PHE A 399 7.02 -0.73 -1.72
N TYR A 400 5.95 0.00 -2.00
CA TYR A 400 4.77 -0.55 -2.65
C TYR A 400 5.02 -0.74 -4.14
N THR A 401 5.06 -1.99 -4.59
CA THR A 401 5.29 -2.35 -5.99
C THR A 401 3.96 -2.55 -6.73
N CYS A 402 3.96 -2.24 -8.02
CA CYS A 402 2.77 -2.42 -8.86
C CYS A 402 3.15 -2.70 -10.31
N TYR A 403 2.19 -3.28 -11.04
CA TYR A 403 2.27 -3.54 -12.48
C TYR A 403 1.61 -2.41 -13.27
N ALA A 404 2.16 -2.13 -14.45
CA ALA A 404 1.61 -1.17 -15.39
C ALA A 404 1.85 -1.60 -16.84
N VAL A 405 0.98 -1.20 -17.75
CA VAL A 405 1.10 -1.50 -19.19
C VAL A 405 1.60 -0.25 -19.93
N PRO A 406 2.78 -0.31 -20.55
CA PRO A 406 3.33 0.82 -21.32
C PRO A 406 2.46 1.18 -22.51
N LYS A 407 2.39 2.47 -22.83
CA LYS A 407 1.65 2.97 -24.00
C LYS A 407 2.20 2.42 -25.34
N SER A 408 3.44 1.99 -25.37
CA SER A 408 4.08 1.35 -26.52
C SER A 408 3.71 -0.12 -26.72
N CYS A 409 3.00 -0.73 -25.76
CA CYS A 409 2.53 -2.11 -25.87
C CYS A 409 1.58 -2.26 -27.06
N THR A 410 1.85 -3.23 -27.94
CA THR A 410 1.08 -3.42 -29.18
C THR A 410 -0.12 -4.37 -29.03
N ASP A 411 -0.19 -5.11 -27.92
CA ASP A 411 -1.31 -6.02 -27.63
C ASP A 411 -1.67 -6.00 -26.13
N PRO A 412 -2.33 -4.94 -25.66
CA PRO A 412 -2.74 -4.81 -24.26
C PRO A 412 -3.68 -5.92 -23.79
N ASP A 413 -4.54 -6.46 -24.66
CA ASP A 413 -5.49 -7.51 -24.29
C ASP A 413 -4.79 -8.81 -23.87
N PHE A 414 -3.72 -9.19 -24.56
CA PHE A 414 -2.88 -10.31 -24.14
C PHE A 414 -2.25 -10.06 -22.77
N VAL A 415 -1.68 -8.87 -22.59
CA VAL A 415 -0.96 -8.49 -21.38
C VAL A 415 -1.89 -8.46 -20.17
N LEU A 416 -3.04 -7.82 -20.30
CA LEU A 416 -4.03 -7.72 -19.24
C LEU A 416 -4.63 -9.08 -18.90
N THR A 417 -4.94 -9.92 -19.89
CA THR A 417 -5.35 -11.32 -19.65
C THR A 417 -4.28 -12.08 -18.86
N ALA A 418 -3.00 -11.90 -19.20
CA ALA A 418 -1.92 -12.59 -18.48
C ALA A 418 -1.81 -12.11 -17.02
N LEU A 419 -1.95 -10.81 -16.75
CA LEU A 419 -1.94 -10.26 -15.40
C LEU A 419 -3.15 -10.73 -14.57
N GLU A 420 -4.34 -10.78 -15.16
CA GLU A 420 -5.55 -11.33 -14.52
C GLU A 420 -5.33 -12.80 -14.11
N VAL A 421 -4.82 -13.64 -15.00
CA VAL A 421 -4.55 -15.05 -14.72
C VAL A 421 -3.45 -15.21 -13.65
N MET A 422 -2.35 -14.45 -13.76
CA MET A 422 -1.27 -14.50 -12.77
C MET A 422 -1.76 -14.06 -11.38
N SER A 423 -2.59 -13.03 -11.30
CA SER A 423 -3.12 -12.56 -10.02
C SER A 423 -4.13 -13.54 -9.43
N GLY A 424 -5.05 -14.08 -10.23
CA GLY A 424 -6.00 -15.09 -9.78
C GLY A 424 -5.34 -16.36 -9.24
N TYR A 425 -4.30 -16.87 -9.93
CA TYR A 425 -3.51 -18.01 -9.41
C TYR A 425 -2.64 -17.68 -8.21
N SER A 426 -2.42 -16.41 -7.91
CA SER A 426 -1.69 -16.00 -6.72
C SER A 426 -2.51 -16.11 -5.43
N VAL A 427 -3.84 -16.02 -5.50
CA VAL A 427 -4.71 -16.00 -4.30
C VAL A 427 -4.47 -17.22 -3.42
N ASP A 428 -4.58 -18.43 -3.99
CA ASP A 428 -4.43 -19.69 -3.25
C ASP A 428 -2.97 -20.15 -3.11
N THR A 429 -2.01 -19.38 -3.63
CA THR A 429 -0.57 -19.70 -3.62
C THR A 429 0.23 -18.62 -2.91
N LEU A 430 0.61 -17.55 -3.61
CA LEU A 430 1.49 -16.50 -3.10
C LEU A 430 0.86 -15.72 -1.95
N ASP A 431 -0.36 -15.23 -2.15
CA ASP A 431 -1.11 -14.43 -1.18
C ASP A 431 -1.43 -15.24 0.07
N TYR A 432 -1.97 -16.46 -0.10
CA TYR A 432 -2.21 -17.39 1.01
C TYR A 432 -0.93 -17.70 1.80
N ASN A 433 0.18 -17.98 1.12
CA ASN A 433 1.44 -18.30 1.78
C ASN A 433 2.04 -17.07 2.49
N LEU A 434 1.87 -15.89 1.96
CA LEU A 434 2.29 -14.65 2.61
C LEU A 434 1.47 -14.40 3.89
N HIS A 435 0.15 -14.42 3.79
CA HIS A 435 -0.73 -14.04 4.89
C HIS A 435 -0.86 -15.13 5.94
N GLU A 436 -1.23 -16.36 5.55
CA GLU A 436 -1.57 -17.41 6.50
C GLU A 436 -0.36 -18.18 7.01
N ILE A 437 0.68 -18.33 6.19
CA ILE A 437 1.86 -19.07 6.57
C ILE A 437 2.98 -18.18 7.11
N LEU A 438 3.32 -17.08 6.43
CA LEU A 438 4.38 -16.19 6.90
C LEU A 438 3.87 -15.25 7.98
N PHE A 439 2.95 -14.36 7.68
CA PHE A 439 2.48 -13.40 8.68
C PHE A 439 1.79 -14.10 9.84
N ALA A 440 0.76 -14.89 9.60
CA ALA A 440 -0.06 -15.44 10.68
C ALA A 440 0.59 -16.56 11.48
N SER A 441 1.64 -17.22 10.97
CA SER A 441 2.22 -18.40 11.64
C SER A 441 3.70 -18.31 11.96
N LYS A 442 4.49 -17.52 11.21
CA LYS A 442 5.95 -17.47 11.39
C LYS A 442 6.47 -16.12 11.85
N LEU A 443 5.86 -15.03 11.40
CA LEU A 443 6.29 -13.67 11.72
C LEU A 443 5.49 -13.06 12.86
N THR A 444 4.20 -13.43 13.03
CA THR A 444 3.42 -13.08 14.23
C THR A 444 3.42 -14.27 15.18
N ARG A 445 4.02 -14.09 16.34
CA ARG A 445 4.26 -15.17 17.31
C ARG A 445 3.07 -15.44 18.23
N ASP A 446 2.00 -14.63 18.14
CA ASP A 446 0.83 -14.71 19.02
C ASP A 446 -0.50 -14.43 18.28
N ARG A 447 -1.59 -14.63 19.02
CA ARG A 447 -2.96 -14.41 18.53
C ARG A 447 -3.28 -12.92 18.37
N GLU A 448 -2.77 -12.10 19.27
CA GLU A 448 -2.99 -10.66 19.34
C GLU A 448 -2.38 -9.97 18.11
N SER A 449 -1.14 -10.33 17.74
CA SER A 449 -0.51 -9.87 16.49
C SER A 449 -1.35 -10.17 15.26
N ARG A 450 -1.96 -11.37 15.19
CA ARG A 450 -2.86 -11.71 14.05
C ARG A 450 -4.12 -10.85 14.02
N GLN A 451 -4.64 -10.45 15.17
CA GLN A 451 -5.78 -9.53 15.23
C GLN A 451 -5.37 -8.13 14.80
N VAL A 452 -4.19 -7.67 15.21
CA VAL A 452 -3.64 -6.38 14.80
C VAL A 452 -3.33 -6.35 13.30
N LEU A 453 -2.82 -7.44 12.70
CA LEU A 453 -2.65 -7.52 11.25
C LEU A 453 -3.95 -7.23 10.49
N LYS A 454 -5.08 -7.76 10.96
CA LYS A 454 -6.39 -7.46 10.35
C LYS A 454 -6.76 -5.98 10.50
N ILE A 455 -6.41 -5.35 11.62
CA ILE A 455 -6.58 -3.90 11.79
C ILE A 455 -5.72 -3.18 10.75
N LEU A 456 -4.42 -3.52 10.65
CA LEU A 456 -3.48 -2.89 9.71
C LEU A 456 -3.93 -3.02 8.25
N GLN A 457 -4.38 -4.19 7.81
CA GLN A 457 -4.94 -4.40 6.47
C GLN A 457 -6.16 -3.48 6.20
N ASN A 458 -6.89 -3.09 7.26
CA ASN A 458 -7.98 -2.13 7.13
C ASN A 458 -7.52 -0.67 7.10
N THR A 459 -6.28 -0.36 7.48
CA THR A 459 -5.73 1.00 7.47
C THR A 459 -5.03 1.37 6.16
N ILE A 460 -4.99 0.47 5.16
CA ILE A 460 -4.32 0.70 3.88
C ILE A 460 -4.83 2.01 3.25
N SER A 461 -3.92 2.95 3.09
CA SER A 461 -4.16 4.23 2.42
C SER A 461 -2.89 4.75 1.73
N PHE A 462 -3.07 5.68 0.82
CA PHE A 462 -1.99 6.27 0.04
C PHE A 462 -2.11 7.79 0.07
N ASP A 463 -1.05 8.45 0.53
CA ASP A 463 -0.96 9.91 0.42
C ASP A 463 -0.34 10.28 -0.93
N TRP A 464 -1.05 11.03 -1.74
CA TRP A 464 -0.61 11.41 -3.07
C TRP A 464 0.64 12.29 -3.09
N ALA A 465 1.02 12.88 -1.94
CA ALA A 465 2.32 13.52 -1.76
C ALA A 465 3.51 12.55 -1.93
N TYR A 466 3.27 11.26 -1.71
CA TYR A 466 4.26 10.20 -1.92
C TYR A 466 4.04 9.42 -3.21
N VAL A 467 2.78 9.30 -3.64
CA VAL A 467 2.41 8.56 -4.85
C VAL A 467 2.89 9.25 -6.12
N GLY A 468 2.78 10.56 -6.20
CA GLY A 468 3.08 11.34 -7.42
C GLY A 468 4.51 11.83 -7.56
N ASP A 469 5.45 11.41 -6.73
CA ASP A 469 6.86 11.87 -6.69
C ASP A 469 7.05 13.41 -6.67
N TRP A 470 6.06 14.14 -6.21
CA TRP A 470 6.12 15.58 -6.02
C TRP A 470 6.41 15.99 -4.56
N ARG A 471 6.66 15.01 -3.71
CA ARG A 471 6.90 15.12 -2.26
C ARG A 471 8.05 16.05 -1.85
N GLY A 472 8.96 16.37 -2.73
CA GLY A 472 10.22 17.07 -2.49
C GLY A 472 10.27 18.00 -1.29
N ASN A 473 9.52 19.10 -1.31
CA ASN A 473 9.58 20.10 -0.26
C ASN A 473 8.63 19.83 0.91
N LEU A 474 7.41 19.33 0.66
CA LEU A 474 6.42 19.15 1.75
C LEU A 474 6.81 18.08 2.74
N VAL A 475 7.37 16.97 2.29
CA VAL A 475 7.87 15.94 3.20
C VAL A 475 9.05 16.45 4.02
N SER A 476 9.92 17.25 3.42
CA SER A 476 11.08 17.84 4.11
C SER A 476 10.69 18.86 5.20
N ILE A 477 9.46 19.39 5.19
CA ILE A 477 8.95 20.23 6.27
C ILE A 477 8.97 19.50 7.61
N TYR A 478 8.72 18.19 7.57
CA TYR A 478 8.72 17.34 8.74
C TYR A 478 10.13 16.83 9.12
N ASP A 479 11.17 17.14 8.35
CA ASP A 479 12.54 16.68 8.64
C ASP A 479 13.12 17.42 9.86
N LEU A 480 13.33 16.67 10.92
CA LEU A 480 13.88 17.16 12.20
C LEU A 480 15.28 17.77 12.07
N LYS A 481 16.09 17.34 11.10
CA LYS A 481 17.41 17.91 10.84
C LYS A 481 17.39 19.40 10.49
N ALA A 482 16.21 19.92 10.13
CA ALA A 482 16.04 21.32 9.76
C ALA A 482 15.88 22.28 10.94
N GLY A 483 16.02 21.81 12.20
CA GLY A 483 16.03 22.65 13.40
C GLY A 483 14.62 22.94 13.95
N TRP A 484 14.12 22.06 14.77
CA TRP A 484 13.00 22.30 15.68
C TRP A 484 13.47 23.16 16.88
N PRO A 485 12.74 24.17 17.39
CA PRO A 485 11.33 24.44 17.15
C PRO A 485 11.11 25.55 16.11
N PHE A 486 10.46 25.22 15.02
CA PHE A 486 9.86 26.20 14.13
C PHE A 486 8.34 26.08 14.23
N THR A 487 7.62 27.10 13.83
CA THR A 487 6.18 26.95 13.71
C THR A 487 5.88 26.18 12.43
N LEU A 488 5.28 24.99 12.56
CA LEU A 488 4.86 24.17 11.42
C LEU A 488 4.06 25.01 10.40
N ALA A 489 3.14 25.85 10.91
CA ALA A 489 2.34 26.74 10.09
C ALA A 489 3.18 27.66 9.19
N SER A 490 4.24 28.30 9.72
CA SER A 490 5.09 29.19 8.91
C SER A 490 5.88 28.45 7.84
N ARG A 491 6.30 27.20 8.10
CA ARG A 491 6.97 26.40 7.08
C ARG A 491 6.01 25.92 6.00
N LEU A 492 4.85 25.43 6.39
CA LEU A 492 3.80 25.08 5.43
C LEU A 492 3.46 26.27 4.55
N GLU A 493 3.25 27.46 5.13
CA GLU A 493 2.96 28.69 4.38
C GLU A 493 4.06 29.02 3.37
N SER A 494 5.33 28.78 3.68
CA SER A 494 6.46 29.04 2.77
C SER A 494 6.56 28.06 1.60
N GLU A 495 6.06 26.81 1.75
CA GLU A 495 6.24 25.73 0.78
C GLU A 495 4.96 25.38 0.01
N VAL A 496 3.77 25.82 0.50
CA VAL A 496 2.48 25.41 -0.04
C VAL A 496 2.29 25.79 -1.50
N ASP A 497 2.71 26.99 -1.90
CA ASP A 497 2.56 27.44 -3.29
C ASP A 497 3.37 26.57 -4.26
N SER A 498 4.59 26.19 -3.86
CA SER A 498 5.44 25.31 -4.65
C SER A 498 4.85 23.89 -4.74
N ALA A 499 4.32 23.39 -3.64
CA ALA A 499 3.67 22.08 -3.60
C ALA A 499 2.38 22.06 -4.42
N GLN A 500 1.56 23.11 -4.32
CA GLN A 500 0.35 23.23 -5.13
C GLN A 500 0.67 23.26 -6.62
N ALA A 501 1.65 24.06 -7.04
CA ALA A 501 2.07 24.11 -8.44
C ALA A 501 2.56 22.74 -8.95
N ARG A 502 3.24 21.95 -8.14
CA ARG A 502 3.68 20.59 -8.49
C ARG A 502 2.51 19.61 -8.57
N LEU A 503 1.56 19.71 -7.65
CA LEU A 503 0.34 18.91 -7.68
C LEU A 503 -0.50 19.23 -8.92
N ASP A 504 -0.70 20.53 -9.22
CA ASP A 504 -1.42 20.99 -10.40
C ASP A 504 -0.77 20.48 -11.70
N ASN A 505 0.56 20.58 -11.83
CA ASN A 505 1.29 20.03 -12.97
C ASN A 505 1.12 18.52 -13.11
N MET A 506 1.10 17.78 -12.00
CA MET A 506 0.85 16.35 -12.03
C MET A 506 -0.58 16.06 -12.52
N ILE A 507 -1.57 16.75 -11.97
CA ILE A 507 -2.98 16.62 -12.38
C ILE A 507 -3.16 16.98 -13.85
N GLU A 508 -2.57 18.09 -14.32
CA GLU A 508 -2.60 18.49 -15.73
C GLU A 508 -2.00 17.41 -16.64
N GLY A 509 -0.95 16.72 -16.17
CA GLY A 509 -0.38 15.57 -16.86
C GLY A 509 -1.38 14.46 -17.13
N PHE A 510 -2.38 14.27 -16.28
CA PHE A 510 -3.47 13.31 -16.46
C PHE A 510 -4.67 13.88 -17.22
N VAL A 511 -5.13 15.10 -16.87
CA VAL A 511 -6.32 15.75 -17.48
C VAL A 511 -6.18 15.97 -18.98
N GLY A 512 -4.99 16.36 -19.43
CA GLY A 512 -4.74 16.62 -20.87
C GLY A 512 -4.95 15.39 -21.78
N ARG A 513 -5.23 14.22 -21.21
CA ARG A 513 -5.33 12.92 -21.89
C ARG A 513 -6.70 12.28 -21.79
N SER A 514 -7.49 12.62 -20.75
CA SER A 514 -8.85 12.08 -20.56
C SER A 514 -9.86 12.61 -21.59
N GLY A 515 -9.44 13.43 -22.54
CA GLY A 515 -10.26 14.07 -23.57
C GLY A 515 -9.90 13.71 -25.02
N GLY A 516 -8.97 12.77 -25.26
CA GLY A 516 -8.49 12.38 -26.59
C GLY A 516 -9.20 11.14 -27.14
#